data_d2ebbed2ea842a3518f5e515bc0a78b8
#
_entry.id   d2ebbed2ea842a3518f5e515bc0a78b8
#
_cell.length_a   1.000
_cell.length_b   1.000
_cell.length_c   1.000
_cell.angle_alpha   90.00
_cell.angle_beta   90.00
_cell.angle_gamma   90.00
#
_symmetry.space_group_name_H-M   'P 1'
#
loop_
_entity.id
_entity.type
_entity.pdbx_description
1 polymer ?
#
loop_
_entity_poly.entity_id
_entity_poly.type
_entity_poly.pdbx_seq_one_letter_code
_entity_poly.pdbx_strand_id
1 'polypeptide(L)'
;MIRTPLRPLARILDARLKGENPDAIERENKRIRHEQMRDQSRQRAEGRLLIMGVCFFCAFSVVGGRMGLLAMSEPVEPRTHAPGAVISASRADIVDRNGSLLATNFDTHALYAQPRHMVDPNAAAEGLVKVFPDLDLARLKKDFSGKRKFLWIKKKISPEQMQAVHDIGDPGLLFAPRDMRLYPNGKLAAHVMGGASYGKEGVHAAEVIGVAGVEKYFDKYLRDPANGNKPLQLSLDLTVQAAAEQVLFGGMKLMNAKGATSVLMDVKTGEVISVASLPSFDPNDRPRPAVEGDASDSPLFNRSVQGVYELGSTFKIFAAAQAVDLGLVNPDTVIDTKGPMKVGGFRIGEFRNKNYGKLSVTDIIVKSSNRG
;
A
#
# COMPACT_ATOMS: atom_id res chain seq x y z
N MET A 1 -26.55 -64.95 -28.54
CA MET A 1 -26.98 -65.44 -29.84
C MET A 1 -28.49 -65.29 -29.93
N ILE A 2 -29.00 -64.34 -30.68
CA ILE A 2 -30.44 -64.16 -30.91
C ILE A 2 -30.83 -65.15 -32.00
N ARG A 3 -31.57 -66.19 -31.67
CA ARG A 3 -32.12 -67.17 -32.66
C ARG A 3 -33.09 -66.41 -33.57
N THR A 4 -32.77 -66.27 -34.81
CA THR A 4 -33.64 -65.68 -35.83
C THR A 4 -34.81 -66.66 -36.09
N PRO A 5 -36.06 -66.20 -36.03
CA PRO A 5 -37.21 -67.10 -36.24
C PRO A 5 -37.22 -67.62 -37.65
N LEU A 6 -37.53 -68.95 -37.83
CA LEU A 6 -37.54 -69.68 -39.10
C LEU A 6 -38.68 -69.28 -40.07
N ARG A 7 -39.55 -68.34 -39.69
CA ARG A 7 -40.67 -67.84 -40.53
C ARG A 7 -40.30 -67.29 -41.94
N PRO A 8 -39.09 -66.60 -42.17
CA PRO A 8 -38.76 -66.17 -43.52
C PRO A 8 -38.54 -67.34 -44.50
N LEU A 9 -38.03 -68.49 -44.04
CA LEU A 9 -37.78 -69.66 -44.86
C LEU A 9 -39.06 -70.33 -45.27
N ALA A 10 -40.06 -70.40 -44.40
CA ALA A 10 -41.40 -71.01 -44.66
C ALA A 10 -42.12 -70.24 -45.78
N ARG A 11 -42.05 -68.93 -45.84
CA ARG A 11 -42.63 -68.11 -46.95
C ARG A 11 -41.94 -68.36 -48.26
N ILE A 12 -40.61 -68.56 -48.34
CA ILE A 12 -39.88 -68.90 -49.54
C ILE A 12 -40.22 -70.28 -50.07
N LEU A 13 -40.39 -71.26 -49.16
CA LEU A 13 -40.81 -72.62 -49.49
C LEU A 13 -42.26 -72.68 -49.99
N ASP A 14 -43.17 -71.97 -49.34
CA ASP A 14 -44.59 -71.89 -49.75
C ASP A 14 -44.70 -71.17 -51.14
N ALA A 15 -43.95 -70.13 -51.40
CA ALA A 15 -43.89 -69.47 -52.73
C ALA A 15 -43.39 -70.42 -53.85
N ARG A 16 -42.37 -71.27 -53.55
CA ARG A 16 -41.93 -72.30 -54.47
C ARG A 16 -42.99 -73.30 -54.84
N LEU A 17 -43.81 -73.74 -53.84
CA LEU A 17 -44.88 -74.63 -54.04
C LEU A 17 -46.04 -74.01 -54.86
N LYS A 18 -46.27 -72.75 -54.74
CA LYS A 18 -47.29 -71.98 -55.47
C LYS A 18 -46.86 -71.47 -56.85
N GLY A 19 -45.59 -71.68 -57.24
CA GLY A 19 -45.07 -71.23 -58.54
C GLY A 19 -44.72 -69.71 -58.55
N GLU A 20 -44.66 -69.05 -57.40
CA GLU A 20 -44.26 -67.64 -57.28
C GLU A 20 -42.73 -67.50 -57.29
N ASN A 21 -42.21 -66.29 -57.70
CA ASN A 21 -40.79 -66.08 -57.79
C ASN A 21 -40.13 -65.93 -56.39
N PRO A 22 -39.36 -66.95 -55.98
CA PRO A 22 -38.77 -66.91 -54.62
C PRO A 22 -37.75 -65.80 -54.34
N ASP A 23 -37.09 -65.30 -55.40
CA ASP A 23 -36.11 -64.24 -55.31
C ASP A 23 -36.73 -62.85 -54.94
N ALA A 24 -37.99 -62.65 -55.37
CA ALA A 24 -38.76 -61.46 -54.98
C ALA A 24 -39.07 -61.44 -53.51
N ILE A 25 -39.47 -62.60 -52.95
CA ILE A 25 -39.77 -62.76 -51.54
C ILE A 25 -38.48 -62.66 -50.69
N GLU A 26 -37.38 -63.20 -51.18
CA GLU A 26 -36.10 -63.07 -50.49
C GLU A 26 -35.62 -61.63 -50.43
N ARG A 27 -35.74 -60.85 -51.51
CA ARG A 27 -35.44 -59.43 -51.54
C ARG A 27 -36.29 -58.63 -50.57
N GLU A 28 -37.60 -58.91 -50.53
CA GLU A 28 -38.52 -58.26 -49.59
C GLU A 28 -38.19 -58.60 -48.13
N ASN A 29 -37.90 -59.87 -47.82
CA ASN A 29 -37.47 -60.28 -46.47
C ASN A 29 -36.14 -59.64 -46.06
N LYS A 30 -35.17 -59.43 -46.98
CA LYS A 30 -33.94 -58.71 -46.71
C LYS A 30 -34.23 -57.23 -46.45
N ARG A 31 -35.14 -56.61 -47.21
CA ARG A 31 -35.53 -55.21 -47.03
C ARG A 31 -36.16 -55.03 -45.63
N ILE A 32 -37.15 -55.85 -45.26
CA ILE A 32 -37.81 -55.80 -43.99
C ILE A 32 -36.80 -56.01 -42.81
N ARG A 33 -35.87 -56.93 -43.00
CA ARG A 33 -34.82 -57.17 -41.99
C ARG A 33 -33.87 -55.95 -41.82
N HIS A 34 -33.49 -55.30 -42.92
CA HIS A 34 -32.72 -54.08 -42.88
C HIS A 34 -33.48 -52.93 -42.22
N GLU A 35 -34.76 -52.76 -42.52
CA GLU A 35 -35.61 -51.75 -41.87
C GLU A 35 -35.73 -52.00 -40.36
N GLN A 36 -35.99 -53.24 -39.95
CA GLN A 36 -36.07 -53.64 -38.51
C GLN A 36 -34.72 -53.39 -37.78
N MET A 37 -33.59 -53.71 -38.41
CA MET A 37 -32.28 -53.42 -37.81
C MET A 37 -32.02 -51.95 -37.68
N ARG A 38 -32.39 -51.11 -38.67
CA ARG A 38 -32.30 -49.66 -38.60
C ARG A 38 -33.15 -49.08 -37.50
N ASP A 39 -34.41 -49.55 -37.37
CA ASP A 39 -35.31 -49.05 -36.31
C ASP A 39 -34.83 -49.44 -34.93
N GLN A 40 -34.35 -50.69 -34.73
CA GLN A 40 -33.74 -51.08 -33.45
C GLN A 40 -32.48 -50.30 -33.12
N SER A 41 -31.65 -49.99 -34.13
CA SER A 41 -30.45 -49.17 -33.93
C SER A 41 -30.79 -47.72 -33.59
N ARG A 42 -31.83 -47.18 -34.25
CA ARG A 42 -32.36 -45.84 -33.99
C ARG A 42 -32.93 -45.74 -32.55
N GLN A 43 -33.79 -46.72 -32.13
CA GLN A 43 -34.33 -46.74 -30.78
C GLN A 43 -33.25 -46.87 -29.72
N ARG A 44 -32.19 -47.66 -29.97
CA ARG A 44 -31.03 -47.72 -29.05
C ARG A 44 -30.25 -46.43 -28.98
N ALA A 45 -30.09 -45.74 -30.12
CA ALA A 45 -29.42 -44.45 -30.17
C ALA A 45 -30.24 -43.36 -29.47
N GLU A 46 -31.55 -43.32 -29.68
CA GLU A 46 -32.48 -42.39 -29.02
C GLU A 46 -32.48 -42.63 -27.51
N GLY A 47 -32.51 -43.89 -27.05
CA GLY A 47 -32.40 -44.22 -25.63
C GLY A 47 -31.08 -43.78 -25.00
N ARG A 48 -29.95 -43.94 -25.70
CA ARG A 48 -28.65 -43.47 -25.23
C ARG A 48 -28.58 -41.97 -25.15
N LEU A 49 -29.11 -41.25 -26.16
CA LEU A 49 -29.20 -39.80 -26.15
C LEU A 49 -30.06 -39.28 -25.02
N LEU A 50 -31.18 -39.94 -24.72
CA LEU A 50 -32.06 -39.58 -23.59
C LEU A 50 -31.32 -39.74 -22.26
N ILE A 51 -30.62 -40.88 -22.06
CA ILE A 51 -29.83 -41.12 -20.84
C ILE A 51 -28.73 -40.07 -20.70
N MET A 52 -27.97 -39.75 -21.79
CA MET A 52 -26.97 -38.69 -21.77
C MET A 52 -27.58 -37.32 -21.46
N GLY A 53 -28.73 -36.99 -22.06
CA GLY A 53 -29.45 -35.76 -21.80
C GLY A 53 -29.85 -35.62 -20.32
N VAL A 54 -30.36 -36.68 -19.72
CA VAL A 54 -30.71 -36.72 -18.27
C VAL A 54 -29.45 -36.55 -17.41
N CYS A 55 -28.36 -37.25 -17.75
CA CYS A 55 -27.09 -37.11 -17.01
C CYS A 55 -26.55 -35.69 -17.05
N PHE A 56 -26.52 -35.05 -18.23
CA PHE A 56 -26.11 -33.67 -18.36
C PHE A 56 -27.04 -32.72 -17.63
N PHE A 57 -28.35 -32.90 -17.74
CA PHE A 57 -29.31 -32.07 -17.02
C PHE A 57 -29.08 -32.15 -15.51
N CYS A 58 -28.91 -33.36 -14.96
CA CYS A 58 -28.60 -33.53 -13.53
C CYS A 58 -27.29 -32.89 -13.14
N ALA A 59 -26.23 -33.05 -13.94
CA ALA A 59 -24.93 -32.46 -13.68
C ALA A 59 -24.99 -30.90 -13.69
N PHE A 60 -25.62 -30.32 -14.69
CA PHE A 60 -25.81 -28.87 -14.76
C PHE A 60 -26.75 -28.34 -13.68
N SER A 61 -27.77 -29.10 -13.29
CA SER A 61 -28.66 -28.74 -12.17
C SER A 61 -27.92 -28.71 -10.83
N VAL A 62 -27.00 -29.64 -10.60
CA VAL A 62 -26.16 -29.67 -9.41
C VAL A 62 -25.19 -28.46 -9.40
N VAL A 63 -24.52 -28.18 -10.54
CA VAL A 63 -23.62 -27.06 -10.67
C VAL A 63 -24.38 -25.73 -10.52
N GLY A 64 -25.51 -25.56 -11.21
CA GLY A 64 -26.35 -24.37 -11.12
C GLY A 64 -26.90 -24.14 -9.71
N GLY A 65 -27.37 -25.21 -9.05
CA GLY A 65 -27.80 -25.16 -7.65
C GLY A 65 -26.67 -24.73 -6.71
N ARG A 66 -25.45 -25.27 -6.91
CA ARG A 66 -24.28 -24.89 -6.14
C ARG A 66 -23.86 -23.43 -6.39
N MET A 67 -23.89 -22.98 -7.64
CA MET A 67 -23.62 -21.57 -7.97
C MET A 67 -24.67 -20.63 -7.38
N GLY A 68 -25.97 -21.03 -7.42
CA GLY A 68 -27.04 -20.27 -6.79
C GLY A 68 -26.87 -20.16 -5.27
N LEU A 69 -26.51 -21.26 -4.60
CA LEU A 69 -26.19 -21.24 -3.17
C LEU A 69 -24.97 -20.36 -2.85
N LEU A 70 -23.94 -20.41 -3.67
CA LEU A 70 -22.76 -19.53 -3.52
C LEU A 70 -23.09 -18.05 -3.76
N ALA A 71 -23.96 -17.75 -4.72
CA ALA A 71 -24.38 -16.38 -4.99
C ALA A 71 -25.31 -15.80 -3.90
N MET A 72 -26.03 -16.66 -3.17
CA MET A 72 -26.89 -16.29 -2.03
C MET A 72 -26.13 -16.30 -0.70
N SER A 73 -24.96 -16.95 -0.62
CA SER A 73 -24.10 -16.87 0.57
C SER A 73 -23.41 -15.53 0.60
N GLU A 74 -23.48 -14.83 1.73
CA GLU A 74 -22.57 -13.71 1.96
C GLU A 74 -21.14 -14.22 1.77
N PRO A 75 -20.27 -13.46 1.07
CA PRO A 75 -18.89 -13.86 0.89
C PRO A 75 -18.25 -13.98 2.27
N VAL A 76 -18.18 -15.18 2.79
CA VAL A 76 -17.33 -15.50 3.93
C VAL A 76 -15.92 -15.45 3.37
N GLU A 77 -15.24 -14.32 3.56
CA GLU A 77 -13.80 -14.29 3.39
C GLU A 77 -13.23 -15.50 4.15
N PRO A 78 -12.37 -16.30 3.53
CA PRO A 78 -11.73 -17.39 4.23
C PRO A 78 -10.89 -16.76 5.35
N ARG A 79 -11.47 -16.70 6.55
CA ARG A 79 -10.71 -16.46 7.77
C ARG A 79 -9.81 -17.68 7.92
N THR A 80 -8.63 -17.59 7.32
CA THR A 80 -7.55 -18.54 7.57
C THR A 80 -7.10 -18.35 9.02
N HIS A 81 -7.88 -18.88 9.94
CA HIS A 81 -7.42 -19.08 11.29
C HIS A 81 -6.47 -20.28 11.26
N ALA A 82 -5.25 -20.04 10.84
CA ALA A 82 -4.16 -20.91 11.23
C ALA A 82 -4.06 -20.85 12.76
N PRO A 83 -4.10 -21.97 13.50
CA PRO A 83 -3.91 -21.97 14.93
C PRO A 83 -2.53 -21.33 15.22
N GLY A 84 -2.48 -20.17 15.84
CA GLY A 84 -1.27 -19.42 16.16
C GLY A 84 -0.98 -18.20 15.28
N ALA A 85 -1.80 -17.89 14.26
CA ALA A 85 -1.73 -16.59 13.62
C ALA A 85 -2.26 -15.54 14.61
N VAL A 86 -1.37 -14.77 15.21
CA VAL A 86 -1.73 -13.50 15.84
C VAL A 86 -2.43 -12.70 14.73
N ILE A 87 -3.72 -12.41 14.92
CA ILE A 87 -4.46 -11.51 14.05
C ILE A 87 -3.70 -10.18 14.17
N SER A 88 -2.86 -9.88 13.19
CA SER A 88 -2.28 -8.56 13.06
C SER A 88 -3.44 -7.66 12.68
N ALA A 89 -3.98 -6.94 13.65
CA ALA A 89 -4.94 -5.89 13.34
C ALA A 89 -4.24 -4.95 12.37
N SER A 90 -4.91 -4.64 11.26
CA SER A 90 -4.46 -3.63 10.33
C SER A 90 -4.16 -2.35 11.10
N ARG A 91 -3.01 -1.73 10.85
CA ARG A 91 -2.60 -0.48 11.50
C ARG A 91 -3.62 0.62 11.17
N ALA A 92 -4.12 1.35 12.16
CA ALA A 92 -5.13 2.38 11.97
C ALA A 92 -4.66 3.50 11.01
N ASP A 93 -5.60 4.08 10.27
CA ASP A 93 -5.33 5.22 9.39
C ASP A 93 -4.92 6.46 10.19
N ILE A 94 -4.21 7.37 9.53
CA ILE A 94 -3.94 8.71 10.05
C ILE A 94 -4.62 9.70 9.12
N VAL A 95 -5.37 10.62 9.68
CA VAL A 95 -6.11 11.64 8.93
C VAL A 95 -5.79 13.04 9.46
N ASP A 96 -5.99 14.04 8.62
CA ASP A 96 -5.93 15.44 9.01
C ASP A 96 -7.18 15.87 9.79
N ARG A 97 -7.27 17.13 10.18
CA ARG A 97 -8.41 17.68 10.92
C ARG A 97 -9.75 17.60 10.16
N ASN A 98 -9.71 17.49 8.84
CA ASN A 98 -10.86 17.43 7.95
C ASN A 98 -11.22 15.99 7.52
N GLY A 99 -10.48 14.99 8.01
CA GLY A 99 -10.65 13.58 7.64
C GLY A 99 -9.93 13.17 6.37
N SER A 100 -9.05 14.03 5.79
CA SER A 100 -8.25 13.69 4.62
C SER A 100 -7.13 12.71 4.99
N LEU A 101 -6.94 11.66 4.21
CA LEU A 101 -5.94 10.62 4.47
C LEU A 101 -4.51 11.14 4.41
N LEU A 102 -3.76 10.93 5.48
CA LEU A 102 -2.32 11.18 5.58
C LEU A 102 -1.52 9.89 5.49
N ALA A 103 -2.01 8.82 6.08
CA ALA A 103 -1.43 7.48 5.95
C ALA A 103 -2.52 6.41 6.09
N THR A 104 -2.44 5.38 5.25
CA THR A 104 -3.35 4.23 5.27
C THR A 104 -2.57 2.94 5.06
N ASN A 105 -3.24 1.79 5.24
CA ASN A 105 -2.67 0.50 4.87
C ASN A 105 -3.18 0.10 3.49
N PHE A 106 -2.31 -0.58 2.76
CA PHE A 106 -2.62 -1.16 1.47
C PHE A 106 -2.19 -2.62 1.47
N ASP A 107 -3.14 -3.51 1.14
CA ASP A 107 -2.85 -4.93 0.99
C ASP A 107 -2.05 -5.14 -0.30
N THR A 108 -0.89 -5.76 -0.15
CA THR A 108 -0.01 -6.07 -1.27
C THR A 108 0.55 -7.48 -1.11
N HIS A 109 1.41 -7.87 -2.03
CA HIS A 109 2.10 -9.15 -1.98
C HIS A 109 3.62 -8.93 -2.00
N ALA A 110 4.31 -9.79 -1.28
CA ALA A 110 5.75 -9.95 -1.41
C ALA A 110 6.04 -11.14 -2.30
N LEU A 111 7.08 -11.03 -3.11
CA LEU A 111 7.61 -12.12 -3.93
C LEU A 111 8.81 -12.74 -3.22
N TYR A 112 8.78 -14.05 -3.05
CA TYR A 112 9.90 -14.83 -2.54
C TYR A 112 10.16 -16.06 -3.39
N ALA A 113 11.38 -16.55 -3.30
CA ALA A 113 11.82 -17.74 -4.00
C ALA A 113 12.15 -18.87 -3.03
N GLN A 114 11.79 -20.08 -3.40
CA GLN A 114 12.24 -21.33 -2.78
C GLN A 114 13.06 -22.12 -3.80
N PRO A 115 14.39 -21.90 -3.89
CA PRO A 115 15.24 -22.50 -4.92
C PRO A 115 15.12 -24.02 -5.08
N ARG A 116 14.78 -24.72 -3.99
CA ARG A 116 14.60 -26.18 -4.01
C ARG A 116 13.38 -26.66 -4.82
N HIS A 117 12.40 -25.77 -5.02
CA HIS A 117 11.16 -26.07 -5.75
C HIS A 117 11.20 -25.52 -7.17
N MET A 118 12.29 -24.87 -7.59
CA MET A 118 12.44 -24.36 -8.94
C MET A 118 12.69 -25.49 -9.93
N VAL A 119 12.04 -25.39 -11.08
CA VAL A 119 12.24 -26.31 -12.21
C VAL A 119 13.40 -25.85 -13.09
N ASP A 120 13.45 -24.55 -13.42
CA ASP A 120 14.56 -23.92 -14.15
C ASP A 120 14.98 -22.59 -13.48
N PRO A 121 15.96 -22.66 -12.56
CA PRO A 121 16.46 -21.47 -11.88
C PRO A 121 17.01 -20.38 -12.80
N ASN A 122 17.55 -20.75 -13.97
CA ASN A 122 18.11 -19.79 -14.92
C ASN A 122 17.01 -19.05 -15.68
N ALA A 123 16.03 -19.80 -16.21
CA ALA A 123 14.88 -19.22 -16.87
C ALA A 123 14.04 -18.34 -15.92
N ALA A 124 13.85 -18.78 -14.67
CA ALA A 124 13.18 -18.02 -13.63
C ALA A 124 13.91 -16.69 -13.33
N ALA A 125 15.25 -16.70 -13.21
CA ALA A 125 16.05 -15.50 -12.99
C ALA A 125 15.93 -14.51 -14.17
N GLU A 126 16.01 -15.00 -15.42
CA GLU A 126 15.87 -14.19 -16.63
C GLU A 126 14.47 -13.61 -16.77
N GLY A 127 13.44 -14.39 -16.44
CA GLY A 127 12.05 -13.93 -16.37
C GLY A 127 11.86 -12.81 -15.36
N LEU A 128 12.41 -12.96 -14.15
CA LEU A 128 12.33 -11.96 -13.09
C LEU A 128 12.99 -10.64 -13.46
N VAL A 129 14.15 -10.65 -14.14
CA VAL A 129 14.83 -9.42 -14.58
C VAL A 129 14.02 -8.68 -15.65
N LYS A 130 13.23 -9.38 -16.48
CA LYS A 130 12.32 -8.72 -17.43
C LYS A 130 11.19 -7.98 -16.70
N VAL A 131 10.66 -8.55 -15.62
CA VAL A 131 9.60 -7.93 -14.80
C VAL A 131 10.18 -6.84 -13.88
N PHE A 132 11.38 -7.05 -13.35
CA PHE A 132 12.07 -6.15 -12.41
C PHE A 132 13.49 -5.84 -12.92
N PRO A 133 13.65 -4.81 -13.77
CA PRO A 133 14.94 -4.47 -14.39
C PRO A 133 16.02 -4.03 -13.40
N ASP A 134 15.65 -3.70 -12.16
CA ASP A 134 16.55 -3.31 -11.08
C ASP A 134 17.20 -4.52 -10.36
N LEU A 135 16.84 -5.75 -10.72
CA LEU A 135 17.44 -6.96 -10.18
C LEU A 135 18.71 -7.36 -10.94
N ASP A 136 19.71 -7.80 -10.19
CA ASP A 136 20.96 -8.31 -10.75
C ASP A 136 20.82 -9.79 -11.15
N LEU A 137 20.87 -10.05 -12.46
CA LEU A 137 20.75 -11.40 -13.03
C LEU A 137 21.80 -12.36 -12.53
N ALA A 138 23.09 -11.92 -12.44
CA ALA A 138 24.19 -12.78 -12.03
C ALA A 138 24.02 -13.21 -10.57
N ARG A 139 23.61 -12.27 -9.73
CA ARG A 139 23.31 -12.53 -8.33
C ARG A 139 22.12 -13.47 -8.15
N LEU A 140 21.01 -13.27 -8.91
CA LEU A 140 19.85 -14.16 -8.86
C LEU A 140 20.20 -15.59 -9.25
N LYS A 141 20.91 -15.78 -10.37
CA LYS A 141 21.36 -17.11 -10.82
C LYS A 141 22.23 -17.81 -9.77
N LYS A 142 23.14 -17.08 -9.12
CA LYS A 142 23.95 -17.58 -8.03
C LYS A 142 23.13 -17.96 -6.80
N ASP A 143 22.19 -17.12 -6.42
CA ASP A 143 21.33 -17.32 -5.25
C ASP A 143 20.37 -18.50 -5.46
N PHE A 144 19.82 -18.68 -6.66
CA PHE A 144 18.91 -19.78 -7.01
C PHE A 144 19.61 -21.13 -7.16
N SER A 145 20.86 -21.13 -7.65
CA SER A 145 21.67 -22.36 -7.74
C SER A 145 22.34 -22.75 -6.42
N GLY A 146 22.20 -21.94 -5.39
CA GLY A 146 22.87 -22.10 -4.10
C GLY A 146 22.11 -23.02 -3.13
N LYS A 147 22.64 -23.15 -1.89
CA LYS A 147 22.05 -23.94 -0.81
C LYS A 147 20.90 -23.24 -0.07
N ARG A 148 20.49 -22.06 -0.48
CA ARG A 148 19.45 -21.28 0.18
C ARG A 148 18.10 -21.98 0.04
N LYS A 149 17.36 -22.04 1.15
CA LYS A 149 16.00 -22.60 1.17
C LYS A 149 14.93 -21.57 0.86
N PHE A 150 15.26 -20.30 1.10
CA PHE A 150 14.34 -19.18 1.03
C PHE A 150 15.09 -17.88 0.69
N LEU A 151 14.50 -17.06 -0.17
CA LEU A 151 15.04 -15.77 -0.58
C LEU A 151 13.91 -14.79 -0.86
N TRP A 152 13.91 -13.63 -0.20
CA TRP A 152 13.04 -12.51 -0.60
C TRP A 152 13.57 -11.89 -1.89
N ILE A 153 12.69 -11.77 -2.90
CA ILE A 153 13.00 -11.10 -4.18
C ILE A 153 12.54 -9.65 -4.12
N LYS A 154 11.25 -9.44 -3.85
CA LYS A 154 10.64 -8.12 -3.66
C LYS A 154 9.69 -8.15 -2.48
N LYS A 155 9.77 -7.13 -1.63
CA LYS A 155 8.90 -7.05 -0.43
C LYS A 155 7.53 -6.46 -0.72
N LYS A 156 7.38 -5.80 -1.86
CA LYS A 156 6.11 -5.26 -2.38
C LYS A 156 6.10 -5.34 -3.89
N ILE A 157 5.01 -5.81 -4.44
CA ILE A 157 4.78 -5.91 -5.89
C ILE A 157 3.36 -5.47 -6.23
N SER A 158 3.16 -4.91 -7.42
CA SER A 158 1.83 -4.58 -7.91
C SER A 158 1.07 -5.84 -8.38
N PRO A 159 -0.26 -5.78 -8.53
CA PRO A 159 -1.03 -6.88 -9.10
C PRO A 159 -0.56 -7.28 -10.50
N GLU A 160 -0.18 -6.30 -11.35
CA GLU A 160 0.34 -6.55 -12.69
C GLU A 160 1.70 -7.26 -12.63
N GLN A 161 2.58 -6.85 -11.72
CA GLN A 161 3.86 -7.50 -11.48
C GLN A 161 3.66 -8.92 -10.95
N MET A 162 2.67 -9.13 -10.07
CA MET A 162 2.33 -10.46 -9.56
C MET A 162 1.89 -11.38 -10.71
N GLN A 163 1.02 -10.89 -11.60
CA GLN A 163 0.60 -11.65 -12.78
C GLN A 163 1.77 -11.95 -13.72
N ALA A 164 2.62 -10.96 -14.01
CA ALA A 164 3.79 -11.15 -14.86
C ALA A 164 4.79 -12.17 -14.30
N VAL A 165 4.95 -12.23 -12.97
CA VAL A 165 5.77 -13.27 -12.31
C VAL A 165 5.07 -14.63 -12.37
N HIS A 166 3.75 -14.67 -12.18
CA HIS A 166 2.99 -15.91 -12.31
C HIS A 166 3.12 -16.52 -13.71
N ASP A 167 3.16 -15.68 -14.74
CA ASP A 167 3.30 -16.09 -16.14
C ASP A 167 4.70 -16.69 -16.46
N ILE A 168 5.71 -16.48 -15.59
CA ILE A 168 6.99 -17.18 -15.68
C ILE A 168 6.80 -18.70 -15.47
N GLY A 169 5.80 -19.08 -14.64
CA GLY A 169 5.37 -20.47 -14.47
C GLY A 169 6.30 -21.34 -13.64
N ASP A 170 7.27 -20.77 -12.91
CA ASP A 170 8.17 -21.56 -12.05
C ASP A 170 7.56 -21.74 -10.64
N PRO A 171 7.34 -22.99 -10.18
CA PRO A 171 6.71 -23.28 -8.88
C PRO A 171 7.54 -22.85 -7.67
N GLY A 172 8.80 -22.54 -7.85
CA GLY A 172 9.68 -22.00 -6.80
C GLY A 172 9.51 -20.50 -6.57
N LEU A 173 8.72 -19.78 -7.42
CA LEU A 173 8.36 -18.38 -7.25
C LEU A 173 7.01 -18.29 -6.55
N LEU A 174 6.98 -17.73 -5.36
CA LEU A 174 5.81 -17.75 -4.48
C LEU A 174 5.48 -16.36 -3.97
N PHE A 175 4.21 -16.15 -3.62
CA PHE A 175 3.71 -14.89 -3.10
C PHE A 175 3.29 -15.03 -1.65
N ALA A 176 3.50 -13.96 -0.88
CA ALA A 176 3.04 -13.87 0.49
C ALA A 176 2.25 -12.57 0.67
N PRO A 177 1.06 -12.61 1.31
CA PRO A 177 0.32 -11.39 1.61
C PRO A 177 1.14 -10.48 2.52
N ARG A 178 1.08 -9.18 2.26
CA ARG A 178 1.78 -8.15 3.04
C ARG A 178 0.98 -6.89 3.14
N ASP A 179 0.94 -6.32 4.32
CA ASP A 179 0.45 -4.98 4.53
C ASP A 179 1.57 -3.98 4.21
N MET A 180 1.25 -2.98 3.44
CA MET A 180 2.13 -1.86 3.13
C MET A 180 1.53 -0.59 3.70
N ARG A 181 2.32 0.16 4.48
CA ARG A 181 1.93 1.51 4.87
C ARG A 181 2.11 2.45 3.69
N LEU A 182 1.04 3.14 3.31
CA LEU A 182 1.00 4.06 2.18
C LEU A 182 0.76 5.49 2.66
N TYR A 183 1.55 6.42 2.13
CA TYR A 183 1.42 7.86 2.33
C TYR A 183 0.96 8.48 1.00
N PRO A 184 -0.36 8.65 0.78
CA PRO A 184 -0.90 9.02 -0.53
C PRO A 184 -0.46 10.42 -0.99
N ASN A 185 -0.05 11.28 -0.05
CA ASN A 185 0.39 12.65 -0.32
C ASN A 185 1.92 12.76 -0.55
N GLY A 186 2.65 11.63 -0.63
CA GLY A 186 4.09 11.59 -0.89
C GLY A 186 4.87 12.42 0.14
N LYS A 187 5.61 13.44 -0.35
CA LYS A 187 6.49 14.28 0.49
C LYS A 187 5.75 15.24 1.42
N LEU A 188 4.44 15.46 1.20
CA LEU A 188 3.68 16.41 1.99
C LEU A 188 3.54 15.95 3.45
N ALA A 189 3.82 16.84 4.39
CA ALA A 189 3.84 16.57 5.83
C ALA A 189 4.81 15.44 6.27
N ALA A 190 5.79 15.07 5.44
CA ALA A 190 6.67 13.92 5.68
C ALA A 190 7.40 13.98 7.03
N HIS A 191 7.86 15.16 7.45
CA HIS A 191 8.55 15.33 8.72
C HIS A 191 7.64 15.14 9.93
N VAL A 192 6.33 15.42 9.77
CA VAL A 192 5.33 15.16 10.83
C VAL A 192 4.99 13.68 10.85
N MET A 193 4.72 13.09 9.68
CA MET A 193 4.39 11.67 9.56
C MET A 193 5.54 10.78 9.99
N GLY A 194 6.76 11.14 9.61
CA GLY A 194 7.99 10.40 9.92
C GLY A 194 8.14 9.16 9.04
N GLY A 195 7.42 8.10 9.35
CA GLY A 195 7.36 6.90 8.55
C GLY A 195 7.32 5.61 9.33
N ALA A 196 6.96 4.55 8.63
CA ALA A 196 6.89 3.18 9.13
C ALA A 196 7.86 2.27 8.39
N SER A 197 8.17 1.13 8.99
CA SER A 197 9.02 0.08 8.41
C SER A 197 8.53 -1.27 8.87
N TYR A 198 9.07 -2.33 8.29
CA TYR A 198 8.80 -3.68 8.78
C TYR A 198 9.63 -3.98 10.02
N GLY A 199 8.97 -4.51 11.07
CA GLY A 199 9.61 -5.05 12.27
C GLY A 199 10.00 -6.50 12.09
N LYS A 200 9.40 -7.41 12.88
CA LYS A 200 9.60 -8.84 12.69
C LYS A 200 8.88 -9.30 11.42
N GLU A 201 9.63 -9.95 10.53
CA GLU A 201 9.12 -10.46 9.27
C GLU A 201 9.07 -11.99 9.28
N GLY A 202 7.88 -12.53 9.04
CA GLY A 202 7.65 -13.95 8.74
C GLY A 202 7.24 -14.13 7.27
N VAL A 203 7.05 -15.38 6.83
CA VAL A 203 6.59 -15.67 5.44
C VAL A 203 5.17 -15.18 5.22
N HIS A 204 4.29 -15.34 6.22
CA HIS A 204 2.86 -15.05 6.11
C HIS A 204 2.40 -13.77 6.84
N ALA A 205 3.29 -13.09 7.53
CA ALA A 205 2.99 -11.86 8.23
C ALA A 205 4.22 -10.97 8.36
N ALA A 206 4.04 -9.67 8.15
CA ALA A 206 5.05 -8.67 8.44
C ALA A 206 4.43 -7.62 9.36
N GLU A 207 5.08 -7.39 10.48
CA GLU A 207 4.68 -6.36 11.42
C GLU A 207 5.10 -5.00 10.89
N VAL A 208 4.15 -4.05 10.74
CA VAL A 208 4.45 -2.65 10.39
C VAL A 208 4.62 -1.86 11.66
N ILE A 209 5.80 -1.29 11.88
CA ILE A 209 6.16 -0.48 13.04
C ILE A 209 6.49 0.96 12.65
N GLY A 210 6.11 1.91 13.49
CA GLY A 210 6.49 3.31 13.33
C GLY A 210 7.96 3.54 13.70
N VAL A 211 8.74 4.18 12.80
CA VAL A 211 10.17 4.42 13.02
C VAL A 211 10.51 5.88 13.33
N ALA A 212 9.63 6.80 12.96
CA ALA A 212 9.82 8.23 13.20
C ALA A 212 8.47 8.97 13.23
N GLY A 213 8.45 10.21 13.73
CA GLY A 213 7.31 11.12 13.71
C GLY A 213 6.08 10.57 14.43
N VAL A 214 4.90 10.96 13.93
CA VAL A 214 3.58 10.52 14.42
C VAL A 214 3.46 9.00 14.40
N GLU A 215 3.94 8.36 13.34
CA GLU A 215 3.94 6.90 13.21
C GLU A 215 4.63 6.21 14.39
N LYS A 216 5.78 6.73 14.84
CA LYS A 216 6.52 6.18 15.99
C LYS A 216 5.88 6.55 17.32
N TYR A 217 5.48 7.81 17.48
CA TYR A 217 4.93 8.28 18.75
C TYR A 217 3.63 7.58 19.11
N PHE A 218 2.75 7.40 18.13
CA PHE A 218 1.46 6.73 18.27
C PHE A 218 1.48 5.25 17.87
N ASP A 219 2.66 4.60 17.78
CA ASP A 219 2.79 3.22 17.30
C ASP A 219 1.87 2.25 18.03
N LYS A 220 1.81 2.34 19.37
CA LYS A 220 0.93 1.51 20.19
C LYS A 220 -0.55 1.72 19.87
N TYR A 221 -0.98 2.98 19.73
CA TYR A 221 -2.37 3.32 19.39
C TYR A 221 -2.75 2.78 18.00
N LEU A 222 -1.88 3.03 17.03
CA LEU A 222 -2.13 2.65 15.63
C LEU A 222 -2.18 1.12 15.41
N ARG A 223 -1.56 0.35 16.29
CA ARG A 223 -1.50 -1.11 16.24
C ARG A 223 -2.45 -1.81 17.20
N ASP A 224 -3.18 -1.07 18.02
CA ASP A 224 -4.06 -1.63 19.04
C ASP A 224 -5.38 -2.13 18.43
N PRO A 225 -5.64 -3.45 18.43
CA PRO A 225 -6.90 -4.01 17.93
C PRO A 225 -8.12 -3.50 18.70
N ALA A 226 -7.95 -3.10 19.98
CA ALA A 226 -9.04 -2.59 20.80
C ALA A 226 -9.59 -1.24 20.29
N ASN A 227 -8.81 -0.51 19.50
CA ASN A 227 -9.26 0.74 18.87
C ASN A 227 -10.20 0.53 17.68
N GLY A 228 -10.46 -0.73 17.25
CA GLY A 228 -11.37 -1.04 16.17
C GLY A 228 -11.06 -0.33 14.84
N ASN A 229 -9.76 -0.14 14.55
CA ASN A 229 -9.26 0.61 13.39
C ASN A 229 -9.71 2.08 13.34
N LYS A 230 -10.10 2.68 14.48
CA LYS A 230 -10.46 4.09 14.54
C LYS A 230 -9.27 4.95 14.09
N PRO A 231 -9.43 5.83 13.09
CA PRO A 231 -8.32 6.63 12.59
C PRO A 231 -7.77 7.59 13.66
N LEU A 232 -6.46 7.82 13.61
CA LEU A 232 -5.81 8.86 14.38
C LEU A 232 -5.99 10.20 13.66
N GLN A 233 -6.79 11.10 14.23
CA GLN A 233 -6.99 12.43 13.68
C GLN A 233 -5.95 13.41 14.26
N LEU A 234 -5.28 14.14 13.35
CA LEU A 234 -4.32 15.19 13.69
C LEU A 234 -4.97 16.56 13.57
N SER A 235 -4.36 17.56 14.22
CA SER A 235 -4.75 18.97 14.08
C SER A 235 -4.28 19.62 12.76
N LEU A 236 -3.42 18.94 12.01
CA LEU A 236 -2.93 19.42 10.71
C LEU A 236 -4.09 19.63 9.72
N ASP A 237 -3.98 20.66 8.90
CA ASP A 237 -4.80 20.88 7.73
C ASP A 237 -3.97 20.65 6.47
N LEU A 238 -4.32 19.65 5.69
CA LEU A 238 -3.54 19.21 4.52
C LEU A 238 -3.44 20.28 3.45
N THR A 239 -4.50 21.06 3.26
CA THR A 239 -4.53 22.17 2.29
C THR A 239 -3.60 23.31 2.71
N VAL A 240 -3.64 23.67 3.99
CA VAL A 240 -2.77 24.68 4.56
C VAL A 240 -1.32 24.20 4.57
N GLN A 241 -1.08 22.94 4.87
CA GLN A 241 0.24 22.31 4.83
C GLN A 241 0.85 22.39 3.42
N ALA A 242 0.06 22.05 2.39
CA ALA A 242 0.52 22.11 1.00
C ALA A 242 0.88 23.54 0.59
N ALA A 243 0.05 24.52 0.92
CA ALA A 243 0.32 25.92 0.64
C ALA A 243 1.58 26.41 1.38
N ALA A 244 1.73 26.05 2.67
CA ALA A 244 2.89 26.44 3.46
C ALA A 244 4.20 25.86 2.89
N GLU A 245 4.22 24.58 2.51
CA GLU A 245 5.40 23.96 1.90
C GLU A 245 5.75 24.58 0.55
N GLN A 246 4.76 24.89 -0.28
CA GLN A 246 4.96 25.52 -1.58
C GLN A 246 5.58 26.92 -1.44
N VAL A 247 5.01 27.77 -0.57
CA VAL A 247 5.51 29.12 -0.30
C VAL A 247 6.91 29.06 0.30
N LEU A 248 7.12 28.16 1.27
CA LEU A 248 8.41 27.97 1.92
C LEU A 248 9.49 27.53 0.93
N PHE A 249 9.16 26.62 0.01
CA PHE A 249 10.06 26.16 -1.04
C PHE A 249 10.46 27.32 -1.98
N GLY A 250 9.50 28.15 -2.38
CA GLY A 250 9.75 29.34 -3.17
C GLY A 250 10.72 30.32 -2.46
N GLY A 251 10.45 30.59 -1.18
CA GLY A 251 11.32 31.43 -0.34
C GLY A 251 12.73 30.85 -0.17
N MET A 252 12.84 29.56 0.08
CA MET A 252 14.14 28.85 0.19
C MET A 252 14.96 28.98 -1.09
N LYS A 253 14.33 28.85 -2.26
CA LYS A 253 15.01 29.02 -3.58
C LYS A 253 15.43 30.46 -3.80
N LEU A 254 14.55 31.43 -3.54
CA LEU A 254 14.83 32.83 -3.71
C LEU A 254 16.03 33.29 -2.86
N MET A 255 16.11 32.78 -1.64
CA MET A 255 17.19 33.12 -0.70
C MET A 255 18.45 32.27 -0.86
N ASN A 256 18.46 31.30 -1.78
CA ASN A 256 19.52 30.30 -1.92
C ASN A 256 19.87 29.63 -0.57
N ALA A 257 18.83 29.33 0.22
CA ALA A 257 19.00 28.77 1.54
C ALA A 257 19.13 27.21 1.47
N LYS A 258 19.96 26.64 2.33
CA LYS A 258 20.16 25.19 2.45
C LYS A 258 18.91 24.47 2.99
N GLY A 259 18.10 25.16 3.76
CA GLY A 259 16.87 24.65 4.33
C GLY A 259 15.99 25.75 4.88
N ALA A 260 14.73 25.41 5.14
CA ALA A 260 13.75 26.35 5.66
C ALA A 260 12.72 25.60 6.51
N THR A 261 12.09 26.31 7.43
CA THR A 261 11.01 25.77 8.24
C THR A 261 9.94 26.81 8.51
N SER A 262 8.69 26.34 8.64
CA SER A 262 7.53 27.14 9.02
C SER A 262 6.61 26.35 9.92
N VAL A 263 6.08 26.98 10.95
CA VAL A 263 5.06 26.42 11.84
C VAL A 263 3.91 27.40 11.93
N LEU A 264 2.70 26.92 11.64
CA LEU A 264 1.48 27.67 11.83
C LEU A 264 0.67 27.04 12.96
N MET A 265 0.34 27.86 13.96
CA MET A 265 -0.36 27.42 15.17
C MET A 265 -1.51 28.36 15.48
N ASP A 266 -2.63 27.81 15.92
CA ASP A 266 -3.72 28.58 16.51
C ASP A 266 -3.31 29.04 17.93
N VAL A 267 -3.28 30.36 18.15
CA VAL A 267 -2.79 30.93 19.42
C VAL A 267 -3.75 30.72 20.59
N LYS A 268 -5.02 30.41 20.33
CA LYS A 268 -6.03 30.20 21.38
C LYS A 268 -6.09 28.75 21.84
N THR A 269 -6.00 27.81 20.90
CA THR A 269 -6.13 26.37 21.18
C THR A 269 -4.78 25.67 21.33
N GLY A 270 -3.70 26.25 20.76
CA GLY A 270 -2.41 25.61 20.66
C GLY A 270 -2.33 24.54 19.57
N GLU A 271 -3.38 24.37 18.76
CA GLU A 271 -3.39 23.42 17.68
C GLU A 271 -2.39 23.80 16.59
N VAL A 272 -1.55 22.86 16.20
CA VAL A 272 -0.61 23.04 15.09
C VAL A 272 -1.36 22.73 13.79
N ILE A 273 -1.54 23.76 12.95
CA ILE A 273 -2.25 23.68 11.67
C ILE A 273 -1.35 23.20 10.56
N SER A 274 -0.10 23.64 10.55
CA SER A 274 0.92 23.13 9.61
C SER A 274 2.33 23.17 10.21
N VAL A 275 3.18 22.22 9.79
CA VAL A 275 4.61 22.16 10.09
C VAL A 275 5.34 21.76 8.83
N ALA A 276 5.99 22.74 8.22
CA ALA A 276 6.81 22.54 7.02
C ALA A 276 8.30 22.57 7.38
N SER A 277 9.05 21.59 6.91
CA SER A 277 10.53 21.53 7.03
C SER A 277 11.11 21.09 5.70
N LEU A 278 12.05 21.87 5.16
CA LEU A 278 12.68 21.62 3.86
C LEU A 278 14.22 21.56 4.00
N PRO A 279 14.89 20.72 3.20
CA PRO A 279 14.35 19.77 2.23
C PRO A 279 13.52 18.66 2.90
N SER A 280 12.55 18.12 2.14
CA SER A 280 11.66 17.03 2.57
C SER A 280 12.05 15.70 1.89
N PHE A 281 11.45 14.63 2.33
CA PHE A 281 11.64 13.27 1.79
C PHE A 281 10.28 12.63 1.52
N ASP A 282 10.26 11.50 0.78
CA ASP A 282 9.06 10.69 0.61
C ASP A 282 9.03 9.59 1.67
N PRO A 283 8.01 9.52 2.56
CA PRO A 283 7.89 8.45 3.54
C PRO A 283 7.68 7.06 2.91
N ASN A 284 7.16 7.00 1.66
CA ASN A 284 7.04 5.74 0.92
C ASN A 284 8.40 5.18 0.49
N ASP A 285 9.38 6.06 0.28
CA ASP A 285 10.77 5.74 -0.04
C ASP A 285 11.72 6.52 0.89
N ARG A 286 11.57 6.24 2.18
CA ARG A 286 12.29 6.97 3.21
C ARG A 286 13.78 6.71 3.13
N PRO A 287 14.63 7.76 2.99
CA PRO A 287 16.08 7.61 2.94
C PRO A 287 16.62 6.96 4.22
N ARG A 288 17.75 6.29 4.11
CA ARG A 288 18.47 5.79 5.28
C ARG A 288 19.12 6.99 6.01
N PRO A 289 19.15 6.96 7.36
CA PRO A 289 19.92 7.96 8.11
C PRO A 289 21.37 7.99 7.65
N ALA A 290 21.91 9.19 7.47
CA ALA A 290 23.34 9.34 7.19
C ALA A 290 24.16 8.86 8.40
N VAL A 291 25.21 8.11 8.14
CA VAL A 291 26.12 7.59 9.18
C VAL A 291 27.24 8.59 9.46
N GLU A 292 27.56 9.43 8.47
CA GLU A 292 28.63 10.41 8.54
C GLU A 292 28.13 11.77 8.02
N GLY A 293 28.80 12.88 8.41
CA GLY A 293 28.46 14.23 8.01
C GLY A 293 27.58 14.98 9.03
N ASP A 294 27.19 16.20 8.66
CA ASP A 294 26.31 17.03 9.49
C ASP A 294 24.87 16.54 9.38
N ALA A 295 24.24 16.25 10.53
CA ALA A 295 22.85 15.81 10.58
C ALA A 295 21.89 16.81 9.91
N SER A 296 22.21 18.10 9.92
CA SER A 296 21.39 19.14 9.29
C SER A 296 21.39 19.10 7.76
N ASP A 297 22.36 18.44 7.13
CA ASP A 297 22.38 18.23 5.68
C ASP A 297 21.45 17.08 5.23
N SER A 298 20.99 16.26 6.17
CA SER A 298 20.07 15.17 5.89
C SER A 298 18.66 15.69 5.58
N PRO A 299 17.98 15.16 4.55
CA PRO A 299 16.56 15.45 4.31
C PRO A 299 15.65 14.93 5.44
N LEU A 300 16.15 14.05 6.31
CA LEU A 300 15.43 13.54 7.48
C LEU A 300 15.47 14.50 8.69
N PHE A 301 16.31 15.52 8.64
CA PHE A 301 16.43 16.49 9.73
C PHE A 301 15.22 17.42 9.77
N ASN A 302 14.40 17.27 10.80
CA ASN A 302 13.24 18.15 11.00
C ASN A 302 13.67 19.48 11.59
N ARG A 303 13.80 20.51 10.75
CA ARG A 303 14.26 21.84 11.14
C ARG A 303 13.33 22.55 12.10
N SER A 304 12.04 22.17 12.12
CA SER A 304 11.06 22.78 13.02
C SER A 304 11.28 22.42 14.48
N VAL A 305 11.81 21.21 14.76
CA VAL A 305 11.92 20.69 16.13
C VAL A 305 13.34 20.29 16.54
N GLN A 306 14.24 20.05 15.57
CA GLN A 306 15.63 19.67 15.83
C GLN A 306 16.61 20.82 15.58
N GLY A 307 16.19 21.80 14.78
CA GLY A 307 17.02 22.97 14.49
C GLY A 307 17.15 23.91 15.70
N VAL A 308 18.37 24.35 15.95
CA VAL A 308 18.68 25.35 16.96
C VAL A 308 19.14 26.61 16.24
N TYR A 309 18.43 27.72 16.45
CA TYR A 309 18.66 28.99 15.74
C TYR A 309 18.88 30.15 16.71
N GLU A 310 19.80 31.04 16.37
CA GLU A 310 19.89 32.31 17.03
C GLU A 310 18.78 33.25 16.55
N LEU A 311 17.82 33.50 17.41
CA LEU A 311 16.66 34.34 17.08
C LEU A 311 17.01 35.80 16.90
N GLY A 312 18.15 36.25 17.44
CA GLY A 312 18.60 37.62 17.35
C GLY A 312 17.54 38.58 17.90
N SER A 313 17.26 39.63 17.14
CA SER A 313 16.31 40.68 17.52
C SER A 313 14.85 40.22 17.62
N THR A 314 14.50 39.05 17.06
CA THR A 314 13.14 38.46 17.24
C THR A 314 12.89 38.11 18.69
N PHE A 315 13.95 37.78 19.47
CA PHE A 315 13.81 37.44 20.88
C PHE A 315 13.37 38.62 21.75
N LYS A 316 13.57 39.87 21.30
CA LYS A 316 13.15 41.09 22.01
C LYS A 316 11.64 41.14 22.26
N ILE A 317 10.84 40.51 21.38
CA ILE A 317 9.38 40.42 21.56
C ILE A 317 9.07 39.73 22.88
N PHE A 318 9.78 38.65 23.23
CA PHE A 318 9.58 37.93 24.49
C PHE A 318 9.99 38.76 25.69
N ALA A 319 11.11 39.47 25.63
CA ALA A 319 11.60 40.36 26.70
C ALA A 319 10.61 41.49 26.95
N ALA A 320 10.13 42.15 25.90
CA ALA A 320 9.15 43.22 26.02
C ALA A 320 7.78 42.71 26.56
N ALA A 321 7.32 41.57 26.04
CA ALA A 321 6.06 40.94 26.52
C ALA A 321 6.15 40.59 28.00
N GLN A 322 7.27 40.02 28.47
CA GLN A 322 7.49 39.69 29.85
C GLN A 322 7.50 40.94 30.74
N ALA A 323 8.16 42.02 30.28
CA ALA A 323 8.21 43.26 31.05
C ALA A 323 6.81 43.91 31.22
N VAL A 324 5.98 43.83 30.15
CA VAL A 324 4.59 44.32 30.18
C VAL A 324 3.73 43.41 31.10
N ASP A 325 3.85 42.10 30.97
CA ASP A 325 3.09 41.11 31.77
C ASP A 325 3.36 41.23 33.26
N LEU A 326 4.60 41.49 33.65
CA LEU A 326 5.03 41.76 35.01
C LEU A 326 4.64 43.16 35.51
N GLY A 327 4.03 44.00 34.66
CA GLY A 327 3.65 45.35 35.03
C GLY A 327 4.84 46.35 35.25
N LEU A 328 6.05 45.97 34.80
CA LEU A 328 7.24 46.82 34.93
C LEU A 328 7.22 48.00 34.00
N VAL A 329 6.62 47.85 32.84
CA VAL A 329 6.47 48.86 31.79
C VAL A 329 5.12 48.75 31.10
N ASN A 330 4.72 49.79 30.43
CA ASN A 330 3.62 49.80 29.45
C ASN A 330 4.16 50.27 28.08
N PRO A 331 3.38 50.15 26.99
CA PRO A 331 3.83 50.53 25.63
C PRO A 331 4.39 51.96 25.53
N ASP A 332 3.90 52.88 26.34
CA ASP A 332 4.29 54.33 26.34
C ASP A 332 5.40 54.64 27.32
N THR A 333 5.80 53.70 28.13
CA THR A 333 6.92 53.93 29.09
C THR A 333 8.18 54.30 28.32
N VAL A 334 8.78 55.44 28.71
CA VAL A 334 9.97 56.01 28.03
C VAL A 334 11.23 55.54 28.76
N ILE A 335 12.14 54.94 28.01
CA ILE A 335 13.44 54.42 28.45
C ILE A 335 14.57 55.25 27.79
N ASP A 336 15.57 55.62 28.59
CA ASP A 336 16.76 56.30 28.04
C ASP A 336 17.76 55.29 27.52
N THR A 337 17.92 55.32 26.18
CA THR A 337 18.81 54.39 25.44
C THR A 337 20.15 55.07 25.08
N LYS A 338 20.49 56.22 25.70
CA LYS A 338 21.77 56.94 25.46
C LYS A 338 22.96 56.17 26.03
N GLY A 339 24.03 56.20 25.25
CA GLY A 339 25.31 55.61 25.66
C GLY A 339 25.34 54.10 25.72
N PRO A 340 26.51 53.51 25.87
CA PRO A 340 26.62 52.04 25.96
C PRO A 340 26.18 51.54 27.30
N MET A 341 25.33 50.52 27.29
CA MET A 341 24.97 49.74 28.48
C MET A 341 26.11 48.75 28.79
N LYS A 342 26.52 48.68 30.06
CA LYS A 342 27.49 47.71 30.57
C LYS A 342 26.81 46.69 31.43
N VAL A 343 26.81 45.41 31.01
CA VAL A 343 26.20 44.31 31.76
C VAL A 343 27.20 43.15 31.80
N GLY A 344 27.49 42.62 32.98
CA GLY A 344 28.37 41.46 33.15
C GLY A 344 29.76 41.59 32.51
N GLY A 345 30.33 42.82 32.47
CA GLY A 345 31.62 43.08 31.81
C GLY A 345 31.53 43.32 30.28
N PHE A 346 30.40 43.11 29.69
CA PHE A 346 30.16 43.34 28.26
C PHE A 346 29.56 44.72 28.01
N ARG A 347 29.94 45.31 26.85
CA ARG A 347 29.41 46.58 26.40
C ARG A 347 28.40 46.37 25.31
N ILE A 348 27.12 46.65 25.59
CA ILE A 348 26.02 46.54 24.64
C ILE A 348 25.87 47.85 23.88
N GLY A 349 26.03 47.83 22.58
CA GLY A 349 25.86 48.96 21.64
C GLY A 349 24.65 48.78 20.75
N GLU A 350 24.24 49.87 20.11
CA GLU A 350 23.20 49.81 19.04
C GLU A 350 23.81 49.34 17.73
N PHE A 351 22.98 48.75 16.87
CA PHE A 351 23.37 48.36 15.52
C PHE A 351 23.91 49.60 14.75
N ARG A 352 25.06 49.45 14.12
CA ARG A 352 25.78 50.54 13.40
C ARG A 352 26.03 51.77 14.26
N ASN A 353 26.25 51.61 15.57
CA ASN A 353 26.52 52.69 16.51
C ASN A 353 25.47 53.82 16.52
N LYS A 354 24.22 53.50 16.17
CA LYS A 354 23.11 54.45 16.25
C LYS A 354 22.91 54.94 17.67
N ASN A 355 22.42 56.18 17.81
CA ASN A 355 22.02 56.73 19.11
C ASN A 355 20.58 57.22 18.99
N TYR A 356 19.68 56.53 19.65
CA TYR A 356 18.24 56.82 19.58
C TYR A 356 17.72 57.78 20.67
N GLY A 357 18.51 58.01 21.70
CA GLY A 357 18.10 58.84 22.81
C GLY A 357 17.05 58.21 23.72
N LYS A 358 15.93 58.91 23.96
CA LYS A 358 14.81 58.39 24.72
C LYS A 358 13.81 57.74 23.76
N LEU A 359 13.37 56.48 24.05
CA LEU A 359 12.45 55.73 23.26
C LEU A 359 11.31 55.20 24.15
N SER A 360 10.08 55.16 23.63
CA SER A 360 9.03 54.39 24.25
C SER A 360 9.28 52.89 24.08
N VAL A 361 8.66 52.03 24.86
CA VAL A 361 8.73 50.56 24.69
C VAL A 361 8.27 50.17 23.28
N THR A 362 7.22 50.79 22.77
CA THR A 362 6.78 50.63 21.37
C THR A 362 7.92 50.97 20.38
N ASP A 363 8.57 52.15 20.56
CA ASP A 363 9.68 52.54 19.67
C ASP A 363 10.91 51.61 19.80
N ILE A 364 11.20 51.08 20.98
CA ILE A 364 12.27 50.11 21.21
C ILE A 364 12.08 48.89 20.31
N ILE A 365 10.86 48.35 20.22
CA ILE A 365 10.53 47.20 19.37
C ILE A 365 10.59 47.62 17.89
N VAL A 366 9.96 48.75 17.51
CA VAL A 366 9.92 49.23 16.13
C VAL A 366 11.32 49.50 15.57
N LYS A 367 12.20 50.12 16.37
CA LYS A 367 13.58 50.43 15.98
C LYS A 367 14.57 49.32 16.26
N SER A 368 14.09 48.26 16.93
CA SER A 368 14.91 47.11 17.37
C SER A 368 16.15 47.57 18.20
N SER A 369 15.93 48.48 19.16
CA SER A 369 16.99 48.93 20.04
C SER A 369 17.58 47.78 20.87
N ASN A 370 18.91 47.74 21.00
CA ASN A 370 19.60 46.73 21.83
C ASN A 370 19.73 47.17 23.30
N ARG A 371 19.52 48.44 23.54
CA ARG A 371 19.73 49.07 24.88
C ARG A 371 18.42 49.34 25.61
N GLY A 372 17.34 49.41 24.85
CA GLY A 372 15.99 49.67 25.39
C GLY A 372 15.28 48.47 26.04
#